data_dd0971f69818f871482a15411df75580
#
_entry.id   dd0971f69818f871482a15411df75580
#
_cell.length_a   1.000
_cell.length_b   1.000
_cell.length_c   1.000
_cell.angle_alpha   90.00
_cell.angle_beta   90.00
_cell.angle_gamma   90.00
#
_symmetry.space_group_name_H-M   'P 1'
#
loop_
_entity.id
_entity.type
_entity.pdbx_description
1 polymer ?
#
loop_
_entity_poly.entity_id
_entity_poly.type
_entity_poly.pdbx_seq_one_letter_code
_entity_poly.pdbx_strand_id
1 'polypeptide(L)'
;MNVLVLGSGGREHAIAWKLSQSKDCTGLYAMPGNPGTAQIGKNIPGSVKDFRQIKDAVLEHNIDLVVVGPEDPLVGGLGDFFKQDPQLCKVLFVGPCADGAALEGSKEFAKKFMLRYGIPTAAFQSFTSETIAEADRFLESLKAPYVLKADGLAAGKGVLICQDLEEAKSELRNMLGGKFGSASKTVVIEEFLSGIEVSMFILTDGKDYLVLPEAKDYKRIGEGDTGLNTGGMGAVSPVPFADDAFRKKVAERIIEPTLSGLREEGIDYRGFIFLGLMNCGGDPYVIEYNVRMGDPETEAVMTRIDSDLLHHLSACARGCLKEERISISPSSALTVVCVSGGYPGSYPKGKRISGGRVHSCGSFTSPVKVFHSGTSLAEDGSIVTSGGRVLAITSNSFPPAGEGEAGSWKKSIVQGRETCYAELENIDFDGKYFRRDIGLDIIRYIEG
;
A
#
# COMPACT_ATOMS: atom_id res chain seq x y z
N MET A 1 20.43 6.83 14.59
CA MET A 1 20.42 6.89 13.12
C MET A 1 19.53 8.05 12.67
N ASN A 2 19.95 8.77 11.63
CA ASN A 2 19.11 9.74 10.94
C ASN A 2 18.38 9.03 9.80
N VAL A 3 17.06 9.10 9.79
CA VAL A 3 16.21 8.37 8.86
C VAL A 3 15.42 9.35 8.00
N LEU A 4 15.41 9.12 6.68
CA LEU A 4 14.61 9.88 5.71
C LEU A 4 13.52 8.97 5.14
N VAL A 5 12.25 9.38 5.32
CA VAL A 5 11.10 8.77 4.66
C VAL A 5 10.73 9.61 3.44
N LEU A 6 10.74 9.01 2.26
CA LEU A 6 10.35 9.67 1.02
C LEU A 6 8.85 9.51 0.78
N GLY A 7 8.16 10.63 0.59
CA GLY A 7 6.73 10.71 0.31
C GLY A 7 5.99 11.65 1.27
N SER A 8 4.67 11.75 1.10
CA SER A 8 3.82 12.70 1.82
C SER A 8 2.42 12.17 2.15
N GLY A 9 2.15 10.89 1.90
CA GLY A 9 0.85 10.25 2.14
C GLY A 9 0.67 9.76 3.57
N GLY A 10 -0.47 9.14 3.83
CA GLY A 10 -0.79 8.50 5.11
C GLY A 10 0.15 7.33 5.41
N ARG A 11 0.49 6.56 4.38
CA ARG A 11 1.49 5.49 4.44
C ARG A 11 2.83 5.99 4.98
N GLU A 12 3.37 7.07 4.41
CA GLU A 12 4.64 7.63 4.85
C GLU A 12 4.56 8.20 6.27
N HIS A 13 3.43 8.80 6.62
CA HIS A 13 3.21 9.26 7.98
C HIS A 13 3.15 8.10 8.98
N ALA A 14 2.48 6.99 8.64
CA ALA A 14 2.42 5.80 9.51
C ALA A 14 3.78 5.12 9.66
N ILE A 15 4.59 5.03 8.59
CA ILE A 15 5.97 4.54 8.65
C ILE A 15 6.81 5.46 9.54
N ALA A 16 6.77 6.77 9.34
CA ALA A 16 7.49 7.75 10.13
C ALA A 16 7.08 7.69 11.61
N TRP A 17 5.78 7.58 11.89
CA TRP A 17 5.25 7.40 13.25
C TRP A 17 5.82 6.14 13.92
N LYS A 18 5.90 5.01 13.19
CA LYS A 18 6.46 3.79 13.74
C LYS A 18 7.97 3.90 13.98
N LEU A 19 8.70 4.52 13.06
CA LEU A 19 10.15 4.76 13.18
C LEU A 19 10.49 5.70 14.34
N SER A 20 9.65 6.70 14.63
CA SER A 20 9.88 7.64 15.75
C SER A 20 9.83 6.98 17.13
N GLN A 21 9.36 5.72 17.22
CA GLN A 21 9.33 4.95 18.46
C GLN A 21 10.66 4.27 18.78
N SER A 22 11.54 4.13 17.77
CA SER A 22 12.84 3.51 17.96
C SER A 22 13.77 4.43 18.78
N LYS A 23 14.44 3.85 19.77
CA LYS A 23 15.46 4.56 20.55
C LYS A 23 16.69 4.90 19.71
N ASP A 24 16.91 4.17 18.64
CA ASP A 24 18.02 4.36 17.71
C ASP A 24 17.73 5.40 16.63
N CYS A 25 16.48 5.88 16.51
CA CYS A 25 16.09 6.98 15.64
C CYS A 25 16.45 8.32 16.28
N THR A 26 17.63 8.86 15.96
CA THR A 26 18.13 10.13 16.53
C THR A 26 17.70 11.35 15.74
N GLY A 27 17.33 11.17 14.45
CA GLY A 27 16.75 12.19 13.60
C GLY A 27 15.77 11.56 12.62
N LEU A 28 14.56 12.12 12.55
CA LEU A 28 13.52 11.66 11.63
C LEU A 28 13.18 12.78 10.65
N TYR A 29 13.25 12.47 9.37
CA TYR A 29 13.01 13.39 8.28
C TYR A 29 11.99 12.80 7.30
N ALA A 30 11.19 13.66 6.68
CA ALA A 30 10.28 13.27 5.59
C ALA A 30 10.44 14.22 4.41
N MET A 31 10.39 13.72 3.16
CA MET A 31 10.53 14.55 1.95
C MET A 31 9.47 14.16 0.90
N PRO A 32 8.57 15.07 0.54
CA PRO A 32 8.36 16.40 1.11
C PRO A 32 7.70 16.38 2.50
N GLY A 33 7.12 15.24 2.93
CA GLY A 33 6.35 15.12 4.15
C GLY A 33 4.99 15.83 4.07
N ASN A 34 4.31 15.90 5.21
CA ASN A 34 3.02 16.55 5.39
C ASN A 34 2.92 17.17 6.79
N PRO A 35 1.82 17.89 7.16
CA PRO A 35 1.67 18.44 8.49
C PRO A 35 1.77 17.43 9.64
N GLY A 36 1.39 16.16 9.40
CA GLY A 36 1.50 15.10 10.40
C GLY A 36 2.94 14.63 10.62
N THR A 37 3.72 14.45 9.57
CA THR A 37 5.15 14.10 9.68
C THR A 37 5.95 15.21 10.36
N ALA A 38 5.54 16.48 10.18
CA ALA A 38 6.13 17.62 10.86
C ALA A 38 5.91 17.63 12.39
N GLN A 39 4.93 16.87 12.88
CA GLN A 39 4.67 16.74 14.34
C GLN A 39 5.64 15.78 15.04
N ILE A 40 6.25 14.87 14.27
CA ILE A 40 7.09 13.79 14.81
C ILE A 40 8.52 13.81 14.26
N GLY A 41 8.82 14.66 13.29
CA GLY A 41 10.11 14.80 12.66
C GLY A 41 10.27 16.15 11.96
N LYS A 42 11.21 16.24 11.03
CA LYS A 42 11.45 17.43 10.22
C LYS A 42 11.10 17.15 8.76
N ASN A 43 10.23 17.98 8.17
CA ASN A 43 9.98 17.93 6.74
C ASN A 43 11.08 18.69 5.99
N ILE A 44 11.54 18.09 4.87
CA ILE A 44 12.50 18.68 3.95
C ILE A 44 11.73 19.00 2.66
N PRO A 45 11.67 20.27 2.22
CA PRO A 45 11.05 20.60 0.94
C PRO A 45 11.76 19.90 -0.23
N GLY A 46 11.00 19.39 -1.19
CA GLY A 46 11.56 18.77 -2.38
C GLY A 46 10.60 17.82 -3.07
N SER A 47 11.07 17.18 -4.13
CA SER A 47 10.33 16.22 -4.92
C SER A 47 10.98 14.84 -4.85
N VAL A 48 10.17 13.80 -4.60
CA VAL A 48 10.63 12.39 -4.65
C VAL A 48 11.05 11.95 -6.06
N LYS A 49 10.74 12.74 -7.10
CA LYS A 49 11.14 12.51 -8.50
C LYS A 49 12.47 13.21 -8.87
N ASP A 50 12.96 14.11 -8.02
CA ASP A 50 14.24 14.78 -8.22
C ASP A 50 15.33 14.13 -7.36
N PHE A 51 16.06 13.22 -7.96
CA PHE A 51 17.09 12.43 -7.27
C PHE A 51 18.27 13.28 -6.77
N ARG A 52 18.52 14.46 -7.39
CA ARG A 52 19.54 15.39 -6.92
C ARG A 52 19.11 16.05 -5.62
N GLN A 53 17.85 16.53 -5.54
CA GLN A 53 17.32 17.06 -4.29
C GLN A 53 17.34 16.03 -3.16
N ILE A 54 17.03 14.75 -3.48
CA ILE A 54 17.12 13.66 -2.49
C ILE A 54 18.58 13.49 -2.03
N LYS A 55 19.54 13.46 -2.95
CA LYS A 55 20.97 13.40 -2.62
C LYS A 55 21.40 14.54 -1.72
N ASP A 56 21.04 15.79 -2.07
CA ASP A 56 21.40 16.98 -1.30
C ASP A 56 20.84 16.87 0.12
N ALA A 57 19.57 16.46 0.28
CA ALA A 57 18.95 16.25 1.58
C ALA A 57 19.68 15.16 2.40
N VAL A 58 20.06 14.06 1.76
CA VAL A 58 20.81 12.96 2.42
C VAL A 58 22.14 13.45 2.96
N LEU A 59 22.89 14.21 2.16
CA LEU A 59 24.21 14.73 2.55
C LEU A 59 24.10 15.84 3.61
N GLU A 60 23.19 16.80 3.44
CA GLU A 60 22.99 17.94 4.36
C GLU A 60 22.59 17.48 5.77
N HIS A 61 21.72 16.45 5.83
CA HIS A 61 21.17 15.98 7.11
C HIS A 61 21.86 14.73 7.63
N ASN A 62 22.97 14.30 7.01
CA ASN A 62 23.72 13.10 7.38
C ASN A 62 22.78 11.88 7.57
N ILE A 63 21.96 11.61 6.57
CA ILE A 63 21.00 10.51 6.61
C ILE A 63 21.72 9.17 6.53
N ASP A 64 21.40 8.28 7.47
CA ASP A 64 21.96 6.91 7.56
C ASP A 64 21.10 5.90 6.81
N LEU A 65 19.76 6.12 6.78
CA LEU A 65 18.79 5.21 6.17
C LEU A 65 17.73 6.00 5.38
N VAL A 66 17.46 5.56 4.16
CA VAL A 66 16.34 6.05 3.34
C VAL A 66 15.29 4.97 3.18
N VAL A 67 14.02 5.32 3.43
CA VAL A 67 12.85 4.45 3.25
C VAL A 67 11.95 5.09 2.19
N VAL A 68 11.68 4.36 1.11
CA VAL A 68 10.87 4.89 0.01
C VAL A 68 9.41 4.49 0.18
N GLY A 69 8.53 5.47 0.27
CA GLY A 69 7.08 5.25 0.38
C GLY A 69 6.40 4.98 -0.96
N PRO A 70 6.47 5.89 -1.96
CA PRO A 70 5.79 5.74 -3.24
C PRO A 70 6.58 4.90 -4.25
N GLU A 71 5.89 4.35 -5.24
CA GLU A 71 6.44 3.52 -6.31
C GLU A 71 7.23 4.30 -7.37
N ASP A 72 6.80 5.53 -7.69
CA ASP A 72 7.37 6.33 -8.77
C ASP A 72 8.91 6.44 -8.73
N PRO A 73 9.56 6.82 -7.59
CA PRO A 73 11.02 6.90 -7.53
C PRO A 73 11.71 5.54 -7.63
N LEU A 74 11.08 4.45 -7.18
CA LEU A 74 11.62 3.10 -7.28
C LEU A 74 11.67 2.64 -8.74
N VAL A 75 10.53 2.77 -9.44
CA VAL A 75 10.44 2.49 -10.88
C VAL A 75 11.33 3.42 -11.69
N GLY A 76 11.52 4.66 -11.23
CA GLY A 76 12.43 5.64 -11.83
C GLY A 76 13.92 5.36 -11.62
N GLY A 77 14.29 4.31 -10.83
CA GLY A 77 15.69 3.90 -10.64
C GLY A 77 16.42 4.62 -9.50
N LEU A 78 15.70 5.09 -8.47
CA LEU A 78 16.34 5.74 -7.32
C LEU A 78 17.32 4.78 -6.60
N GLY A 79 16.99 3.49 -6.50
CA GLY A 79 17.89 2.48 -5.92
C GLY A 79 19.20 2.34 -6.71
N ASP A 80 19.11 2.37 -8.04
CA ASP A 80 20.28 2.35 -8.92
C ASP A 80 21.13 3.61 -8.75
N PHE A 81 20.47 4.77 -8.65
CA PHE A 81 21.15 6.04 -8.39
C PHE A 81 21.95 6.00 -7.08
N PHE A 82 21.38 5.45 -5.99
CA PHE A 82 22.08 5.30 -4.72
C PHE A 82 23.27 4.35 -4.82
N LYS A 83 23.12 3.21 -5.52
CA LYS A 83 24.20 2.24 -5.69
C LYS A 83 25.39 2.78 -6.51
N GLN A 84 25.12 3.61 -7.53
CA GLN A 84 26.12 4.12 -8.45
C GLN A 84 26.83 5.38 -7.93
N ASP A 85 26.21 6.13 -7.02
CA ASP A 85 26.78 7.38 -6.50
C ASP A 85 27.77 7.10 -5.35
N PRO A 86 29.05 7.52 -5.47
CA PRO A 86 30.08 7.26 -4.46
C PRO A 86 29.79 7.85 -3.07
N GLN A 87 28.95 8.87 -2.97
CA GLN A 87 28.58 9.51 -1.70
C GLN A 87 27.38 8.84 -1.05
N LEU A 88 26.52 8.16 -1.86
CA LEU A 88 25.28 7.54 -1.41
C LEU A 88 25.37 6.02 -1.22
N CYS A 89 26.34 5.34 -1.86
CA CYS A 89 26.42 3.88 -1.88
C CYS A 89 26.63 3.23 -0.49
N LYS A 90 26.95 4.02 0.54
CA LYS A 90 27.06 3.57 1.95
C LYS A 90 25.82 3.87 2.77
N VAL A 91 24.89 4.68 2.26
CA VAL A 91 23.60 4.98 2.92
C VAL A 91 22.72 3.76 2.80
N LEU A 92 22.13 3.32 3.90
CA LEU A 92 21.18 2.22 3.89
C LEU A 92 19.93 2.63 3.10
N PHE A 93 19.48 1.76 2.21
CA PHE A 93 18.36 2.05 1.32
C PHE A 93 17.33 0.91 1.36
N VAL A 94 16.09 1.23 1.66
CA VAL A 94 14.96 0.30 1.67
C VAL A 94 14.06 0.59 0.47
N GLY A 95 14.19 -0.23 -0.53
CA GLY A 95 13.51 -0.20 -1.81
C GLY A 95 14.31 -0.96 -2.86
N PRO A 96 13.68 -1.59 -3.86
CA PRO A 96 14.39 -2.26 -4.95
C PRO A 96 15.05 -1.24 -5.90
N CYS A 97 15.99 -1.73 -6.72
CA CYS A 97 16.41 -1.07 -7.95
C CYS A 97 15.33 -1.19 -9.03
N ALA A 98 15.52 -0.54 -10.18
CA ALA A 98 14.52 -0.48 -11.25
C ALA A 98 14.12 -1.87 -11.78
N ASP A 99 15.05 -2.82 -11.84
CA ASP A 99 14.79 -4.21 -12.23
C ASP A 99 13.81 -4.92 -11.28
N GLY A 100 14.01 -4.79 -9.96
CA GLY A 100 13.07 -5.30 -8.96
C GLY A 100 11.76 -4.51 -8.93
N ALA A 101 11.82 -3.20 -9.15
CA ALA A 101 10.64 -2.33 -9.20
C ALA A 101 9.75 -2.61 -10.44
N ALA A 102 10.26 -3.33 -11.45
CA ALA A 102 9.48 -3.77 -12.60
C ALA A 102 8.30 -4.69 -12.22
N LEU A 103 8.36 -5.38 -11.06
CA LEU A 103 7.22 -6.17 -10.55
C LEU A 103 5.94 -5.33 -10.34
N GLU A 104 6.07 -4.02 -10.01
CA GLU A 104 4.94 -3.08 -9.94
C GLU A 104 4.86 -2.21 -11.19
N GLY A 105 6.01 -1.84 -11.76
CA GLY A 105 6.13 -0.92 -12.88
C GLY A 105 5.59 -1.46 -14.20
N SER A 106 5.53 -2.80 -14.38
CA SER A 106 4.96 -3.47 -15.55
C SER A 106 4.17 -4.71 -15.13
N LYS A 107 2.88 -4.68 -15.39
CA LYS A 107 2.00 -5.83 -15.13
C LYS A 107 2.32 -7.01 -16.05
N GLU A 108 2.70 -6.72 -17.28
CA GLU A 108 3.15 -7.75 -18.21
C GLU A 108 4.42 -8.45 -17.71
N PHE A 109 5.42 -7.69 -17.21
CA PHE A 109 6.60 -8.26 -16.60
C PHE A 109 6.24 -9.15 -15.41
N ALA A 110 5.43 -8.62 -14.47
CA ALA A 110 4.99 -9.36 -13.29
C ALA A 110 4.27 -10.67 -13.65
N LYS A 111 3.37 -10.63 -14.65
CA LYS A 111 2.64 -11.81 -15.12
C LYS A 111 3.56 -12.84 -15.77
N LYS A 112 4.48 -12.42 -16.62
CA LYS A 112 5.49 -13.31 -17.24
C LYS A 112 6.42 -13.92 -16.18
N PHE A 113 6.82 -13.13 -15.19
CA PHE A 113 7.59 -13.59 -14.04
C PHE A 113 6.81 -14.68 -13.26
N MET A 114 5.55 -14.41 -12.89
CA MET A 114 4.71 -15.38 -12.19
C MET A 114 4.56 -16.69 -12.97
N LEU A 115 4.33 -16.61 -14.28
CA LEU A 115 4.21 -17.79 -15.14
C LEU A 115 5.52 -18.60 -15.16
N ARG A 116 6.67 -17.94 -15.26
CA ARG A 116 8.00 -18.58 -15.32
C ARG A 116 8.32 -19.36 -14.06
N TYR A 117 7.93 -18.83 -12.89
CA TYR A 117 8.24 -19.42 -11.60
C TYR A 117 7.08 -20.21 -10.99
N GLY A 118 6.03 -20.49 -11.78
CA GLY A 118 4.88 -21.30 -11.34
C GLY A 118 4.05 -20.67 -10.23
N ILE A 119 4.06 -19.34 -10.10
CA ILE A 119 3.31 -18.59 -9.10
C ILE A 119 1.85 -18.46 -9.53
N PRO A 120 0.87 -18.88 -8.69
CA PRO A 120 -0.54 -18.83 -9.04
C PRO A 120 -1.02 -17.40 -9.32
N THR A 121 -1.61 -17.19 -10.47
CA THR A 121 -2.22 -15.92 -10.89
C THR A 121 -3.30 -16.18 -11.92
N ALA A 122 -4.13 -15.18 -12.24
CA ALA A 122 -5.15 -15.25 -13.28
C ALA A 122 -4.54 -15.58 -14.65
N ALA A 123 -5.22 -16.36 -15.46
CA ALA A 123 -4.87 -16.54 -16.87
C ALA A 123 -4.88 -15.17 -17.56
N PHE A 124 -3.89 -14.92 -18.41
CA PHE A 124 -3.69 -13.59 -18.99
C PHE A 124 -3.06 -13.65 -20.38
N GLN A 125 -3.23 -12.56 -21.11
CA GLN A 125 -2.46 -12.26 -22.31
C GLN A 125 -2.30 -10.74 -22.47
N SER A 126 -1.15 -10.32 -23.04
CA SER A 126 -0.85 -8.90 -23.27
C SER A 126 -1.04 -8.54 -24.72
N PHE A 127 -1.56 -7.33 -24.97
CA PHE A 127 -1.89 -6.83 -26.28
C PHE A 127 -1.47 -5.39 -26.48
N THR A 128 -1.18 -5.03 -27.73
CA THR A 128 -0.89 -3.67 -28.19
C THR A 128 -1.89 -3.24 -29.26
N SER A 129 -1.79 -2.00 -29.74
CA SER A 129 -2.61 -1.52 -30.86
C SER A 129 -2.44 -2.34 -32.15
N GLU A 130 -1.32 -3.06 -32.31
CA GLU A 130 -1.02 -3.89 -33.47
C GLU A 130 -1.69 -5.28 -33.37
N THR A 131 -2.10 -5.71 -32.17
CA THR A 131 -2.63 -7.04 -31.88
C THR A 131 -4.10 -7.02 -31.42
N ILE A 132 -4.87 -5.99 -31.79
CA ILE A 132 -6.30 -5.83 -31.41
C ILE A 132 -7.15 -7.03 -31.85
N ALA A 133 -6.92 -7.58 -33.07
CA ALA A 133 -7.67 -8.70 -33.54
C ALA A 133 -7.44 -10.00 -32.75
N GLU A 134 -6.23 -10.18 -32.21
CA GLU A 134 -5.90 -11.27 -31.27
C GLU A 134 -6.55 -11.03 -29.91
N ALA A 135 -6.55 -9.78 -29.45
CA ALA A 135 -7.19 -9.39 -28.19
C ALA A 135 -8.70 -9.64 -28.21
N ASP A 136 -9.37 -9.30 -29.32
CA ASP A 136 -10.80 -9.57 -29.48
C ASP A 136 -11.09 -11.09 -29.38
N ARG A 137 -10.30 -11.94 -30.05
CA ARG A 137 -10.43 -13.41 -29.96
C ARG A 137 -10.15 -13.95 -28.55
N PHE A 138 -9.17 -13.36 -27.84
CA PHE A 138 -8.89 -13.75 -26.47
C PHE A 138 -10.05 -13.39 -25.55
N LEU A 139 -10.61 -12.17 -25.67
CA LEU A 139 -11.81 -11.77 -24.94
C LEU A 139 -12.99 -12.73 -25.20
N GLU A 140 -13.22 -13.14 -26.45
CA GLU A 140 -14.26 -14.10 -26.84
C GLU A 140 -14.07 -15.49 -26.21
N SER A 141 -12.83 -15.85 -25.86
CA SER A 141 -12.51 -17.12 -25.18
C SER A 141 -12.73 -17.10 -23.68
N LEU A 142 -12.81 -15.90 -23.06
CA LEU A 142 -13.02 -15.72 -21.63
C LEU A 142 -14.52 -15.67 -21.28
N LYS A 143 -14.80 -15.73 -19.99
CA LYS A 143 -16.14 -15.50 -19.43
C LYS A 143 -16.17 -14.17 -18.70
N ALA A 144 -17.31 -13.47 -18.78
CA ALA A 144 -17.53 -12.25 -18.00
C ALA A 144 -17.49 -12.52 -16.48
N PRO A 145 -17.05 -11.57 -15.65
CA PRO A 145 -16.52 -10.24 -16.03
C PRO A 145 -15.13 -10.31 -16.69
N TYR A 146 -14.80 -9.32 -17.52
CA TYR A 146 -13.49 -9.20 -18.20
C TYR A 146 -12.63 -8.19 -17.48
N VAL A 147 -11.36 -8.51 -17.24
CA VAL A 147 -10.42 -7.63 -16.54
C VAL A 147 -9.38 -7.10 -17.51
N LEU A 148 -9.34 -5.77 -17.68
CA LEU A 148 -8.37 -5.08 -18.53
C LEU A 148 -7.47 -4.20 -17.65
N LYS A 149 -6.16 -4.35 -17.77
CA LYS A 149 -5.18 -3.61 -16.97
C LYS A 149 -4.19 -2.88 -17.88
N ALA A 150 -4.07 -1.57 -17.72
CA ALA A 150 -2.95 -0.84 -18.32
C ALA A 150 -1.63 -1.35 -17.73
N ASP A 151 -0.63 -1.60 -18.56
CA ASP A 151 0.63 -2.22 -18.14
C ASP A 151 1.40 -1.35 -17.15
N GLY A 152 1.56 -0.06 -17.46
CA GLY A 152 2.33 0.87 -16.63
C GLY A 152 1.57 1.40 -15.41
N LEU A 153 2.26 2.27 -14.66
CA LEU A 153 1.69 2.97 -13.50
C LEU A 153 0.55 3.89 -13.93
N ALA A 154 -0.63 3.72 -13.36
CA ALA A 154 -1.83 4.50 -13.66
C ALA A 154 -2.57 4.98 -12.40
N ALA A 155 -1.85 5.18 -11.28
CA ALA A 155 -2.37 5.69 -10.01
C ALA A 155 -3.66 4.99 -9.55
N GLY A 156 -3.72 3.65 -9.66
CA GLY A 156 -4.87 2.83 -9.26
C GLY A 156 -6.08 2.91 -10.21
N LYS A 157 -6.00 3.67 -11.33
CA LYS A 157 -7.11 3.86 -12.26
C LYS A 157 -7.01 2.99 -13.54
N GLY A 158 -5.88 2.32 -13.73
CA GLY A 158 -5.59 1.55 -14.95
C GLY A 158 -6.26 0.17 -15.02
N VAL A 159 -7.17 -0.18 -14.12
CA VAL A 159 -7.88 -1.45 -14.08
C VAL A 159 -9.35 -1.22 -14.33
N LEU A 160 -9.88 -1.90 -15.35
CA LEU A 160 -11.30 -1.90 -15.73
C LEU A 160 -11.86 -3.32 -15.62
N ILE A 161 -13.06 -3.45 -15.06
CA ILE A 161 -13.79 -4.70 -14.96
C ILE A 161 -15.10 -4.51 -15.73
N CYS A 162 -15.18 -5.12 -16.92
CA CYS A 162 -16.31 -4.99 -17.83
C CYS A 162 -17.27 -6.17 -17.67
N GLN A 163 -18.57 -5.90 -17.69
CA GLN A 163 -19.59 -6.92 -17.46
C GLN A 163 -20.01 -7.63 -18.73
N ASP A 164 -19.80 -7.03 -19.89
CA ASP A 164 -20.11 -7.62 -21.18
C ASP A 164 -18.95 -7.50 -22.19
N LEU A 165 -19.01 -8.32 -23.24
CA LEU A 165 -17.93 -8.45 -24.22
C LEU A 165 -17.73 -7.18 -25.06
N GLU A 166 -18.81 -6.52 -25.46
CA GLU A 166 -18.72 -5.34 -26.32
C GLU A 166 -18.21 -4.13 -25.53
N GLU A 167 -18.60 -4.00 -24.26
CA GLU A 167 -17.99 -3.05 -23.33
C GLU A 167 -16.48 -3.30 -23.24
N ALA A 168 -16.07 -4.56 -23.01
CA ALA A 168 -14.65 -4.92 -22.87
C ALA A 168 -13.84 -4.59 -24.13
N LYS A 169 -14.37 -4.91 -25.32
CA LYS A 169 -13.74 -4.57 -26.61
C LYS A 169 -13.64 -3.06 -26.84
N SER A 170 -14.69 -2.31 -26.47
CA SER A 170 -14.71 -0.84 -26.57
C SER A 170 -13.67 -0.21 -25.63
N GLU A 171 -13.65 -0.62 -24.36
CA GLU A 171 -12.71 -0.11 -23.38
C GLU A 171 -11.25 -0.50 -23.70
N LEU A 172 -11.00 -1.70 -24.24
CA LEU A 172 -9.69 -2.09 -24.74
C LEU A 172 -9.17 -1.11 -25.79
N ARG A 173 -10.00 -0.75 -26.79
CA ARG A 173 -9.65 0.22 -27.83
C ARG A 173 -9.38 1.61 -27.24
N ASN A 174 -10.20 2.03 -26.27
CA ASN A 174 -10.01 3.30 -25.57
C ASN A 174 -8.68 3.32 -24.81
N MET A 175 -8.33 2.23 -24.11
CA MET A 175 -7.08 2.10 -23.38
C MET A 175 -5.88 2.15 -24.34
N LEU A 176 -5.87 1.31 -25.38
CA LEU A 176 -4.80 1.29 -26.39
C LEU A 176 -4.72 2.58 -27.21
N GLY A 177 -5.83 3.32 -27.30
CA GLY A 177 -5.91 4.68 -27.89
C GLY A 177 -5.32 5.78 -26.99
N GLY A 178 -4.81 5.45 -25.81
CA GLY A 178 -4.12 6.38 -24.93
C GLY A 178 -4.92 6.94 -23.75
N LYS A 179 -6.02 6.30 -23.35
CA LYS A 179 -6.84 6.69 -22.18
C LYS A 179 -5.99 6.91 -20.91
N PHE A 180 -4.90 6.16 -20.75
CA PHE A 180 -3.95 6.27 -19.63
C PHE A 180 -2.54 6.69 -20.08
N GLY A 181 -2.45 7.43 -21.20
CA GLY A 181 -1.16 7.90 -21.76
C GLY A 181 -0.23 6.73 -22.11
N SER A 182 1.06 6.87 -21.79
CA SER A 182 2.07 5.84 -22.09
C SER A 182 1.86 4.54 -21.31
N ALA A 183 1.14 4.56 -20.19
CA ALA A 183 0.88 3.38 -19.37
C ALA A 183 0.00 2.35 -20.09
N SER A 184 -0.82 2.76 -21.06
CA SER A 184 -1.72 1.88 -21.79
C SER A 184 -1.27 1.56 -23.23
N LYS A 185 0.03 1.71 -23.56
CA LYS A 185 0.59 1.20 -24.81
C LYS A 185 0.46 -0.32 -24.92
N THR A 186 0.52 -1.00 -23.80
CA THR A 186 0.22 -2.42 -23.62
C THR A 186 -0.93 -2.55 -22.65
N VAL A 187 -1.88 -3.43 -22.93
CA VAL A 187 -2.98 -3.80 -22.04
C VAL A 187 -2.89 -5.29 -21.76
N VAL A 188 -2.93 -5.65 -20.49
CA VAL A 188 -3.01 -7.03 -20.00
C VAL A 188 -4.49 -7.36 -19.81
N ILE A 189 -4.97 -8.37 -20.50
CA ILE A 189 -6.33 -8.91 -20.32
C ILE A 189 -6.21 -10.15 -19.44
N GLU A 190 -7.03 -10.23 -18.39
CA GLU A 190 -7.02 -11.33 -17.41
C GLU A 190 -8.41 -11.94 -17.26
N GLU A 191 -8.44 -13.21 -16.91
CA GLU A 191 -9.67 -13.81 -16.38
C GLU A 191 -10.04 -13.18 -15.04
N PHE A 192 -11.33 -13.14 -14.74
CA PHE A 192 -11.80 -12.64 -13.45
C PHE A 192 -11.64 -13.71 -12.36
N LEU A 193 -10.88 -13.39 -11.31
CA LEU A 193 -10.77 -14.23 -10.13
C LEU A 193 -11.93 -13.93 -9.17
N SER A 194 -12.61 -14.96 -8.71
CA SER A 194 -13.70 -14.85 -7.73
C SER A 194 -13.23 -15.34 -6.36
N GLY A 195 -13.35 -14.50 -5.33
CA GLY A 195 -12.90 -14.82 -3.99
C GLY A 195 -12.95 -13.60 -3.07
N ILE A 196 -12.14 -13.64 -2.01
CA ILE A 196 -11.98 -12.53 -1.06
C ILE A 196 -10.58 -11.95 -1.23
N GLU A 197 -10.49 -10.64 -1.50
CA GLU A 197 -9.19 -9.96 -1.59
C GLU A 197 -8.51 -9.87 -0.22
N VAL A 198 -7.21 -10.07 -0.21
CA VAL A 198 -6.35 -9.92 0.97
C VAL A 198 -5.01 -9.32 0.56
N SER A 199 -4.53 -8.37 1.36
CA SER A 199 -3.22 -7.75 1.21
C SER A 199 -2.25 -8.41 2.18
N MET A 200 -1.18 -9.03 1.67
CA MET A 200 -0.08 -9.56 2.47
C MET A 200 1.20 -8.82 2.17
N PHE A 201 2.04 -8.67 3.17
CA PHE A 201 3.26 -7.89 3.08
C PHE A 201 4.45 -8.69 3.59
N ILE A 202 5.55 -8.57 2.90
CA ILE A 202 6.84 -9.03 3.41
C ILE A 202 7.87 -7.90 3.35
N LEU A 203 8.79 -7.94 4.30
CA LEU A 203 10.06 -7.21 4.23
C LEU A 203 11.14 -8.23 3.88
N THR A 204 11.88 -8.02 2.80
CA THR A 204 12.89 -8.98 2.33
C THR A 204 14.22 -8.32 1.98
N ASP A 205 15.30 -9.06 2.18
CA ASP A 205 16.64 -8.71 1.73
C ASP A 205 17.06 -9.48 0.45
N GLY A 206 16.08 -10.12 -0.21
CA GLY A 206 16.25 -10.93 -1.41
C GLY A 206 16.62 -12.38 -1.12
N LYS A 207 16.93 -12.73 0.12
CA LYS A 207 17.26 -14.10 0.57
C LYS A 207 16.29 -14.59 1.63
N ASP A 208 16.19 -13.81 2.68
CA ASP A 208 15.30 -14.05 3.82
C ASP A 208 14.17 -13.02 3.85
N TYR A 209 13.11 -13.28 4.59
CA TYR A 209 11.96 -12.38 4.69
C TYR A 209 11.30 -12.41 6.06
N LEU A 210 10.65 -11.29 6.40
CA LEU A 210 9.73 -11.17 7.53
C LEU A 210 8.32 -10.98 6.98
N VAL A 211 7.36 -11.77 7.45
CA VAL A 211 5.95 -11.59 7.13
C VAL A 211 5.38 -10.52 8.08
N LEU A 212 4.83 -9.46 7.52
CA LEU A 212 4.15 -8.38 8.25
C LEU A 212 2.68 -8.74 8.43
N PRO A 213 1.94 -8.03 9.33
CA PRO A 213 0.50 -8.24 9.45
C PRO A 213 -0.22 -8.08 8.11
N GLU A 214 -1.09 -9.03 7.79
CA GLU A 214 -1.97 -8.92 6.63
C GLU A 214 -3.11 -7.92 6.90
N ALA A 215 -3.74 -7.45 5.80
CA ALA A 215 -4.88 -6.56 5.87
C ALA A 215 -5.88 -6.84 4.73
N LYS A 216 -7.09 -6.33 4.88
CA LYS A 216 -8.06 -6.15 3.79
C LYS A 216 -8.27 -4.66 3.58
N ASP A 217 -8.20 -4.20 2.33
CA ASP A 217 -8.56 -2.85 1.93
C ASP A 217 -10.00 -2.76 1.40
N TYR A 218 -10.48 -1.52 1.22
CA TYR A 218 -11.81 -1.19 0.71
C TYR A 218 -11.64 -0.19 -0.44
N LYS A 219 -11.63 -0.71 -1.68
CA LYS A 219 -11.24 0.08 -2.88
C LYS A 219 -12.32 1.00 -3.43
N ARG A 220 -13.61 0.66 -3.21
CA ARG A 220 -14.72 1.44 -3.77
C ARG A 220 -15.07 2.64 -2.91
N ILE A 221 -15.48 3.74 -3.58
CA ILE A 221 -15.86 5.00 -2.90
C ILE A 221 -17.13 4.85 -2.07
N GLY A 222 -18.10 4.08 -2.53
CA GLY A 222 -19.41 3.95 -1.89
C GLY A 222 -19.52 2.76 -0.95
N GLU A 223 -20.40 2.85 0.00
CA GLU A 223 -20.77 1.76 0.90
C GLU A 223 -21.29 0.54 0.13
N GLY A 224 -21.08 -0.67 0.67
CA GLY A 224 -21.41 -1.93 -0.01
C GLY A 224 -20.53 -2.19 -1.23
N ASP A 225 -19.33 -1.64 -1.28
CA ASP A 225 -18.38 -1.76 -2.39
C ASP A 225 -18.97 -1.30 -3.74
N THR A 226 -19.63 -0.14 -3.74
CA THR A 226 -20.25 0.47 -4.91
C THR A 226 -19.47 1.69 -5.42
N GLY A 227 -19.77 2.13 -6.63
CA GLY A 227 -19.18 3.32 -7.23
C GLY A 227 -17.77 3.09 -7.79
N LEU A 228 -17.02 4.18 -7.96
CA LEU A 228 -15.70 4.16 -8.60
C LEU A 228 -14.61 3.54 -7.69
N ASN A 229 -13.60 2.97 -8.31
CA ASN A 229 -12.35 2.59 -7.62
C ASN A 229 -11.61 3.84 -7.12
N THR A 230 -10.99 3.70 -5.97
CA THR A 230 -10.19 4.72 -5.30
C THR A 230 -8.80 4.19 -4.97
N GLY A 231 -7.98 4.96 -4.31
CA GLY A 231 -6.73 4.49 -3.71
C GLY A 231 -6.92 3.69 -2.41
N GLY A 232 -8.17 3.51 -1.95
CA GLY A 232 -8.53 2.83 -0.70
C GLY A 232 -9.26 3.76 0.27
N MET A 233 -10.40 3.29 0.79
CA MET A 233 -11.29 4.02 1.72
C MET A 233 -11.15 3.55 3.16
N GLY A 234 -10.38 2.50 3.38
CA GLY A 234 -10.12 1.93 4.70
C GLY A 234 -9.36 0.62 4.63
N ALA A 235 -8.95 0.13 5.79
CA ALA A 235 -8.28 -1.16 5.93
C ALA A 235 -8.59 -1.78 7.28
N VAL A 236 -8.56 -3.11 7.35
CA VAL A 236 -8.72 -3.89 8.60
C VAL A 236 -7.61 -4.94 8.68
N SER A 237 -7.00 -5.10 9.84
CA SER A 237 -5.97 -6.09 10.16
C SER A 237 -6.15 -6.57 11.61
N PRO A 238 -6.08 -7.89 11.90
CA PRO A 238 -5.95 -9.01 10.98
C PRO A 238 -7.25 -9.31 10.23
N VAL A 239 -7.18 -10.28 9.33
CA VAL A 239 -8.35 -10.78 8.59
C VAL A 239 -8.56 -12.27 8.82
N PRO A 240 -9.78 -12.71 9.23
CA PRO A 240 -10.02 -14.09 9.69
C PRO A 240 -9.92 -15.15 8.57
N PHE A 241 -10.09 -14.75 7.31
CA PHE A 241 -9.98 -15.63 6.14
C PHE A 241 -8.54 -15.84 5.65
N ALA A 242 -7.54 -15.20 6.28
CA ALA A 242 -6.12 -15.47 6.10
C ALA A 242 -5.61 -16.32 7.27
N ASP A 243 -6.14 -17.53 7.42
CA ASP A 243 -5.75 -18.48 8.46
C ASP A 243 -4.33 -19.05 8.23
N ASP A 244 -3.85 -19.85 9.15
CA ASP A 244 -2.51 -20.43 9.09
C ASP A 244 -2.32 -21.34 7.85
N ALA A 245 -3.37 -22.05 7.43
CA ALA A 245 -3.33 -22.88 6.24
C ALA A 245 -3.18 -22.03 4.97
N PHE A 246 -3.92 -20.93 4.90
CA PHE A 246 -3.79 -19.97 3.80
C PHE A 246 -2.41 -19.29 3.80
N ARG A 247 -1.93 -18.80 4.96
CA ARG A 247 -0.59 -18.18 5.10
C ARG A 247 0.52 -19.13 4.67
N LYS A 248 0.42 -20.42 5.05
CA LYS A 248 1.37 -21.46 4.62
C LYS A 248 1.38 -21.61 3.11
N LYS A 249 0.21 -21.71 2.46
CA LYS A 249 0.13 -21.77 0.99
C LYS A 249 0.72 -20.53 0.31
N VAL A 250 0.50 -19.34 0.88
CA VAL A 250 1.11 -18.10 0.36
C VAL A 250 2.62 -18.16 0.46
N ALA A 251 3.17 -18.60 1.58
CA ALA A 251 4.62 -18.76 1.73
C ALA A 251 5.20 -19.72 0.69
N GLU A 252 4.66 -20.95 0.61
CA GLU A 252 5.18 -22.03 -0.22
C GLU A 252 4.97 -21.79 -1.74
N ARG A 253 3.83 -21.20 -2.14
CA ARG A 253 3.43 -21.11 -3.54
C ARG A 253 3.67 -19.73 -4.16
N ILE A 254 3.89 -18.70 -3.34
CA ILE A 254 4.02 -17.32 -3.82
C ILE A 254 5.32 -16.69 -3.32
N ILE A 255 5.54 -16.59 -2.00
CA ILE A 255 6.70 -15.86 -1.46
C ILE A 255 8.01 -16.53 -1.84
N GLU A 256 8.16 -17.81 -1.53
CA GLU A 256 9.41 -18.55 -1.80
C GLU A 256 9.73 -18.62 -3.29
N PRO A 257 8.78 -18.93 -4.21
CA PRO A 257 9.04 -18.86 -5.64
C PRO A 257 9.36 -17.45 -6.13
N THR A 258 8.72 -16.40 -5.57
CA THR A 258 9.04 -15.01 -5.92
C THR A 258 10.49 -14.68 -5.57
N LEU A 259 10.93 -14.98 -4.35
CA LEU A 259 12.30 -14.72 -3.92
C LEU A 259 13.33 -15.58 -4.68
N SER A 260 12.97 -16.84 -4.99
CA SER A 260 13.82 -17.70 -5.83
C SER A 260 13.99 -17.11 -7.24
N GLY A 261 12.87 -16.70 -7.85
CA GLY A 261 12.88 -16.10 -9.18
C GLY A 261 13.70 -14.81 -9.25
N LEU A 262 13.55 -13.92 -8.24
CA LEU A 262 14.36 -12.70 -8.16
C LEU A 262 15.86 -13.02 -8.12
N ARG A 263 16.27 -14.01 -7.31
CA ARG A 263 17.68 -14.43 -7.24
C ARG A 263 18.16 -15.06 -8.53
N GLU A 264 17.36 -15.91 -9.18
CA GLU A 264 17.72 -16.57 -10.44
C GLU A 264 17.88 -15.57 -11.60
N GLU A 265 17.09 -14.49 -11.59
CA GLU A 265 17.25 -13.39 -12.56
C GLU A 265 18.36 -12.39 -12.16
N GLY A 266 19.04 -12.61 -11.02
CA GLY A 266 20.14 -11.74 -10.55
C GLY A 266 19.65 -10.41 -9.99
N ILE A 267 18.37 -10.29 -9.64
CA ILE A 267 17.76 -9.08 -9.10
C ILE A 267 18.06 -8.99 -7.59
N ASP A 268 18.86 -8.00 -7.20
CA ASP A 268 19.14 -7.68 -5.79
C ASP A 268 17.99 -6.86 -5.21
N TYR A 269 17.07 -7.53 -4.54
CA TYR A 269 15.87 -6.94 -3.97
C TYR A 269 16.04 -6.69 -2.47
N ARG A 270 15.81 -5.44 -2.01
CA ARG A 270 15.84 -5.08 -0.59
C ARG A 270 14.71 -4.11 -0.28
N GLY A 271 13.69 -4.56 0.42
CA GLY A 271 12.54 -3.72 0.72
C GLY A 271 11.27 -4.50 0.92
N PHE A 272 10.15 -3.79 0.81
CA PHE A 272 8.83 -4.39 0.93
C PHE A 272 8.36 -5.00 -0.38
N ILE A 273 7.65 -6.12 -0.28
CA ILE A 273 6.78 -6.64 -1.34
C ILE A 273 5.38 -6.73 -0.78
N PHE A 274 4.47 -6.02 -1.40
CA PHE A 274 3.04 -6.16 -1.19
C PHE A 274 2.49 -7.16 -2.20
N LEU A 275 1.85 -8.19 -1.70
CA LEU A 275 1.16 -9.23 -2.43
C LEU A 275 -0.34 -8.93 -2.39
N GLY A 276 -0.90 -8.39 -3.47
CA GLY A 276 -2.35 -8.32 -3.66
C GLY A 276 -2.86 -9.70 -4.06
N LEU A 277 -3.64 -10.34 -3.18
CA LEU A 277 -4.06 -11.73 -3.34
C LEU A 277 -5.58 -11.85 -3.45
N MET A 278 -6.03 -12.83 -4.22
CA MET A 278 -7.39 -13.36 -4.17
C MET A 278 -7.38 -14.70 -3.46
N ASN A 279 -8.13 -14.83 -2.37
CA ASN A 279 -8.39 -16.10 -1.71
C ASN A 279 -9.56 -16.79 -2.43
N CYS A 280 -9.25 -17.71 -3.33
CA CYS A 280 -10.22 -18.49 -4.11
C CYS A 280 -10.52 -19.82 -3.40
N GLY A 281 -11.44 -19.80 -2.43
CA GLY A 281 -11.83 -21.02 -1.70
C GLY A 281 -10.69 -21.65 -0.89
N GLY A 282 -9.80 -20.84 -0.32
CA GLY A 282 -8.64 -21.28 0.48
C GLY A 282 -7.36 -21.45 -0.34
N ASP A 283 -7.35 -21.13 -1.65
CA ASP A 283 -6.17 -21.11 -2.50
C ASP A 283 -5.80 -19.68 -2.87
N PRO A 284 -4.53 -19.25 -2.65
CA PRO A 284 -4.08 -17.92 -2.99
C PRO A 284 -3.71 -17.77 -4.47
N TYR A 285 -4.18 -16.69 -5.10
CA TYR A 285 -3.79 -16.25 -6.43
C TYR A 285 -3.30 -14.81 -6.37
N VAL A 286 -2.19 -14.51 -7.02
CA VAL A 286 -1.66 -13.14 -7.09
C VAL A 286 -2.46 -12.32 -8.09
N ILE A 287 -3.04 -11.20 -7.61
CA ILE A 287 -3.70 -10.18 -8.44
C ILE A 287 -2.64 -9.22 -8.98
N GLU A 288 -1.72 -8.78 -8.10
CA GLU A 288 -0.65 -7.84 -8.42
C GLU A 288 0.45 -7.87 -7.36
N TYR A 289 1.64 -7.43 -7.74
CA TYR A 289 2.72 -7.03 -6.83
C TYR A 289 2.76 -5.51 -6.71
N ASN A 290 3.12 -5.04 -5.50
CA ASN A 290 3.60 -3.68 -5.33
C ASN A 290 4.94 -3.75 -4.56
N VAL A 291 5.90 -2.92 -4.97
CA VAL A 291 7.28 -2.94 -4.44
C VAL A 291 7.49 -2.02 -3.24
N ARG A 292 6.41 -1.72 -2.57
CA ARG A 292 6.28 -0.85 -1.40
C ARG A 292 5.08 -1.29 -0.56
N MET A 293 4.88 -0.64 0.56
CA MET A 293 3.69 -0.87 1.39
C MET A 293 2.42 -0.30 0.74
N GLY A 294 1.25 -0.85 1.09
CA GLY A 294 -0.06 -0.35 0.67
C GLY A 294 -0.46 0.97 1.34
N ASP A 295 -1.49 1.62 0.85
CA ASP A 295 -2.12 2.80 1.42
C ASP A 295 -3.63 2.71 1.13
N PRO A 296 -4.50 2.45 2.14
CA PRO A 296 -4.28 2.73 3.57
C PRO A 296 -3.93 1.50 4.45
N GLU A 297 -3.46 0.39 3.93
CA GLU A 297 -3.14 -0.78 4.75
C GLU A 297 -2.00 -0.49 5.74
N THR A 298 -1.02 0.31 5.33
CA THR A 298 0.14 0.65 6.18
C THR A 298 -0.28 1.32 7.49
N GLU A 299 -1.30 2.14 7.46
CA GLU A 299 -1.85 2.83 8.63
C GLU A 299 -2.40 1.84 9.67
N ALA A 300 -2.92 0.70 9.23
CA ALA A 300 -3.33 -0.38 10.13
C ALA A 300 -2.14 -1.27 10.51
N VAL A 301 -1.34 -1.72 9.54
CA VAL A 301 -0.22 -2.67 9.72
C VAL A 301 0.84 -2.13 10.67
N MET A 302 1.29 -0.87 10.49
CA MET A 302 2.34 -0.29 11.32
C MET A 302 1.95 -0.19 12.79
N THR A 303 0.67 -0.06 13.09
CA THR A 303 0.17 0.00 14.47
C THR A 303 0.10 -1.37 15.15
N ARG A 304 0.26 -2.45 14.39
CA ARG A 304 0.30 -3.83 14.89
C ARG A 304 1.71 -4.43 14.98
N ILE A 305 2.74 -3.71 14.61
CA ILE A 305 4.13 -4.16 14.78
C ILE A 305 4.62 -3.70 16.16
N ASP A 306 4.88 -4.64 17.08
CA ASP A 306 5.38 -4.33 18.42
C ASP A 306 6.91 -4.19 18.45
N SER A 307 7.63 -4.94 17.61
CA SER A 307 9.10 -4.88 17.51
C SER A 307 9.59 -3.58 16.87
N ASP A 308 10.88 -3.32 16.99
CA ASP A 308 11.53 -2.10 16.48
C ASP A 308 11.67 -2.15 14.95
N LEU A 309 10.84 -1.38 14.24
CA LEU A 309 10.84 -1.33 12.77
C LEU A 309 12.18 -0.84 12.22
N LEU A 310 12.86 0.12 12.88
CA LEU A 310 14.15 0.63 12.40
C LEU A 310 15.23 -0.46 12.37
N HIS A 311 15.22 -1.36 13.36
CA HIS A 311 16.10 -2.55 13.37
C HIS A 311 15.84 -3.43 12.17
N HIS A 312 14.58 -3.79 11.89
CA HIS A 312 14.22 -4.64 10.75
C HIS A 312 14.57 -4.01 9.40
N LEU A 313 14.30 -2.70 9.23
CA LEU A 313 14.66 -1.99 7.99
C LEU A 313 16.17 -1.90 7.81
N SER A 314 16.91 -1.68 8.89
CA SER A 314 18.38 -1.66 8.85
C SER A 314 18.96 -3.03 8.50
N ALA A 315 18.40 -4.12 9.07
CA ALA A 315 18.81 -5.48 8.74
C ALA A 315 18.49 -5.84 7.29
N CYS A 316 17.31 -5.46 6.79
CA CYS A 316 16.92 -5.60 5.39
C CYS A 316 17.93 -4.92 4.46
N ALA A 317 18.21 -3.63 4.67
CA ALA A 317 19.13 -2.87 3.84
C ALA A 317 20.57 -3.42 3.87
N ARG A 318 20.98 -4.05 4.98
CA ARG A 318 22.30 -4.72 5.12
C ARG A 318 22.35 -6.13 4.56
N GLY A 319 21.20 -6.77 4.23
CA GLY A 319 21.13 -8.15 3.76
C GLY A 319 21.36 -9.19 4.88
N CYS A 320 20.83 -8.93 6.08
CA CYS A 320 20.94 -9.78 7.27
C CYS A 320 19.62 -10.01 8.03
N LEU A 321 18.53 -10.18 7.29
CA LEU A 321 17.20 -10.47 7.89
C LEU A 321 17.09 -11.85 8.53
N LYS A 322 17.97 -12.78 8.24
CA LYS A 322 17.91 -14.18 8.70
C LYS A 322 17.72 -14.33 10.21
N GLU A 323 18.34 -13.46 10.99
CA GLU A 323 18.30 -13.50 12.44
C GLU A 323 17.17 -12.65 13.05
N GLU A 324 16.53 -11.82 12.22
CA GLU A 324 15.44 -10.96 12.67
C GLU A 324 14.16 -11.74 12.97
N ARG A 325 13.41 -11.25 13.93
CA ARG A 325 12.08 -11.79 14.28
C ARG A 325 11.14 -10.62 14.53
N ILE A 326 10.04 -10.61 13.80
CA ILE A 326 9.01 -9.59 14.00
C ILE A 326 8.07 -10.03 15.13
N SER A 327 7.72 -9.08 16.00
CA SER A 327 6.67 -9.24 17.00
C SER A 327 5.44 -8.48 16.56
N ILE A 328 4.30 -9.17 16.50
CA ILE A 328 3.02 -8.63 16.04
C ILE A 328 2.06 -8.56 17.21
N SER A 329 1.44 -7.41 17.39
CA SER A 329 0.40 -7.18 18.39
C SER A 329 -0.83 -8.07 18.13
N PRO A 330 -1.42 -8.68 19.17
CA PRO A 330 -2.68 -9.39 19.05
C PRO A 330 -3.90 -8.46 18.85
N SER A 331 -3.69 -7.13 18.89
CA SER A 331 -4.76 -6.16 18.66
C SER A 331 -5.30 -6.24 17.23
N SER A 332 -6.57 -5.89 17.03
CA SER A 332 -7.09 -5.52 15.71
C SER A 332 -6.80 -4.05 15.44
N ALA A 333 -6.47 -3.72 14.20
CA ALA A 333 -6.37 -2.36 13.71
C ALA A 333 -7.42 -2.13 12.61
N LEU A 334 -8.11 -1.00 12.69
CA LEU A 334 -9.10 -0.59 11.69
C LEU A 334 -8.80 0.84 11.28
N THR A 335 -8.66 1.07 9.99
CA THR A 335 -8.42 2.38 9.39
C THR A 335 -9.63 2.82 8.57
N VAL A 336 -10.09 4.05 8.78
CA VAL A 336 -11.11 4.71 7.95
C VAL A 336 -10.49 5.96 7.32
N VAL A 337 -10.57 6.05 6.00
CA VAL A 337 -10.05 7.20 5.26
C VAL A 337 -11.16 8.22 5.06
N CYS A 338 -10.92 9.48 5.47
CA CYS A 338 -11.78 10.57 5.09
C CYS A 338 -11.22 11.33 3.89
N VAL A 339 -12.10 11.69 2.95
CA VAL A 339 -11.78 12.20 1.63
C VAL A 339 -12.47 13.53 1.36
N SER A 340 -11.90 14.28 0.42
CA SER A 340 -12.52 15.50 -0.12
C SER A 340 -13.76 15.17 -0.94
N GLY A 341 -14.79 15.99 -0.85
CA GLY A 341 -16.01 15.83 -1.63
C GLY A 341 -15.73 15.88 -3.13
N GLY A 342 -16.24 14.90 -3.86
CA GLY A 342 -15.98 14.69 -5.27
C GLY A 342 -14.89 13.66 -5.60
N TYR A 343 -14.06 13.26 -4.63
CA TYR A 343 -13.08 12.19 -4.81
C TYR A 343 -13.79 10.85 -5.17
N PRO A 344 -13.28 10.00 -6.10
CA PRO A 344 -11.98 10.07 -6.80
C PRO A 344 -11.97 10.93 -8.08
N GLY A 345 -13.05 11.66 -8.36
CA GLY A 345 -13.12 12.65 -9.44
C GLY A 345 -12.43 13.97 -9.06
N SER A 346 -12.91 15.06 -9.61
CA SER A 346 -12.43 16.41 -9.27
C SER A 346 -12.93 16.83 -7.89
N TYR A 347 -12.07 17.43 -7.09
CA TYR A 347 -12.38 17.90 -5.75
C TYR A 347 -11.72 19.25 -5.45
N PRO A 348 -12.36 20.12 -4.63
CA PRO A 348 -11.76 21.36 -4.17
C PRO A 348 -10.66 21.11 -3.15
N LYS A 349 -9.63 21.96 -3.16
CA LYS A 349 -8.53 21.98 -2.18
C LYS A 349 -8.61 23.22 -1.29
N GLY A 350 -7.77 23.31 -0.26
CA GLY A 350 -7.66 24.48 0.62
C GLY A 350 -8.79 24.60 1.65
N LYS A 351 -9.57 23.53 1.86
CA LYS A 351 -10.62 23.51 2.89
C LYS A 351 -9.98 23.35 4.26
N ARG A 352 -10.27 24.29 5.19
CA ARG A 352 -9.74 24.25 6.55
C ARG A 352 -10.23 23.02 7.28
N ILE A 353 -9.29 22.31 7.93
CA ILE A 353 -9.57 21.15 8.74
C ILE A 353 -9.53 21.58 10.21
N SER A 354 -10.53 21.18 10.97
CA SER A 354 -10.65 21.54 12.37
C SER A 354 -11.12 20.35 13.22
N GLY A 355 -10.91 20.47 14.52
CA GLY A 355 -11.37 19.48 15.50
C GLY A 355 -10.53 18.22 15.58
N GLY A 356 -10.94 17.31 16.46
CA GLY A 356 -10.27 16.03 16.64
C GLY A 356 -8.77 16.14 16.96
N ARG A 357 -8.03 15.10 16.62
CA ARG A 357 -6.57 14.99 16.84
C ARG A 357 -5.74 15.43 15.65
N VAL A 358 -6.24 16.34 14.82
CA VAL A 358 -5.54 16.77 13.59
C VAL A 358 -4.17 17.42 13.87
N HIS A 359 -4.00 18.02 15.07
CA HIS A 359 -2.73 18.61 15.50
C HIS A 359 -1.87 17.66 16.37
N SER A 360 -2.26 16.39 16.47
CA SER A 360 -1.52 15.35 17.21
C SER A 360 -1.87 13.99 16.64
N CYS A 361 -0.92 13.31 16.00
CA CYS A 361 -1.15 11.98 15.43
C CYS A 361 -1.57 10.92 16.47
N GLY A 362 -1.66 11.31 17.74
CA GLY A 362 -1.90 10.42 18.88
C GLY A 362 -0.61 9.86 19.44
N SER A 363 -0.55 9.72 20.76
CA SER A 363 0.57 9.05 21.42
C SER A 363 0.59 7.56 21.05
N PHE A 364 1.71 6.89 21.27
CA PHE A 364 1.85 5.45 21.02
C PHE A 364 0.83 4.60 21.79
N THR A 365 0.43 5.05 22.97
CA THR A 365 -0.57 4.40 23.82
C THR A 365 -2.00 4.82 23.51
N SER A 366 -2.21 5.81 22.63
CA SER A 366 -3.57 6.21 22.23
C SER A 366 -4.27 5.08 21.48
N PRO A 367 -5.52 4.76 21.79
CA PRO A 367 -6.29 3.76 21.05
C PRO A 367 -6.63 4.22 19.62
N VAL A 368 -6.51 5.52 19.32
CA VAL A 368 -6.76 6.09 17.99
C VAL A 368 -5.60 6.97 17.55
N LYS A 369 -5.24 6.87 16.27
CA LYS A 369 -4.22 7.67 15.58
C LYS A 369 -4.86 8.38 14.39
N VAL A 370 -4.37 9.59 14.08
CA VAL A 370 -4.77 10.36 12.91
C VAL A 370 -3.56 10.54 12.01
N PHE A 371 -3.54 9.83 10.90
CA PHE A 371 -2.48 9.95 9.91
C PHE A 371 -2.88 10.94 8.81
N HIS A 372 -2.01 11.91 8.56
CA HIS A 372 -2.19 12.89 7.49
C HIS A 372 -1.82 12.28 6.14
N SER A 373 -2.64 12.54 5.14
CA SER A 373 -2.41 12.18 3.75
C SER A 373 -2.43 13.46 2.89
N GLY A 374 -3.50 13.75 2.22
CA GLY A 374 -3.65 14.95 1.39
C GLY A 374 -3.94 16.23 2.20
N THR A 375 -3.01 16.64 3.04
CA THR A 375 -3.09 17.85 3.86
C THR A 375 -1.88 18.74 3.63
N SER A 376 -2.02 20.06 3.81
CA SER A 376 -0.95 21.05 3.79
C SER A 376 -1.20 22.14 4.83
N LEU A 377 -0.18 22.97 5.08
CA LEU A 377 -0.33 24.19 5.88
C LEU A 377 -0.72 25.35 4.97
N ALA A 378 -1.69 26.14 5.38
CA ALA A 378 -2.00 27.44 4.79
C ALA A 378 -1.02 28.52 5.32
N GLU A 379 -1.07 29.72 4.75
CA GLU A 379 -0.20 30.84 5.16
C GLU A 379 -0.39 31.24 6.64
N ASP A 380 -1.59 31.06 7.19
CA ASP A 380 -1.92 31.34 8.59
C ASP A 380 -1.53 30.20 9.54
N GLY A 381 -0.89 29.14 9.02
CA GLY A 381 -0.50 27.95 9.79
C GLY A 381 -1.64 26.94 10.01
N SER A 382 -2.85 27.20 9.52
CA SER A 382 -3.94 26.23 9.63
C SER A 382 -3.73 25.04 8.70
N ILE A 383 -4.22 23.85 9.12
CA ILE A 383 -4.18 22.65 8.29
C ILE A 383 -5.36 22.70 7.31
N VAL A 384 -5.08 22.46 6.03
CA VAL A 384 -6.07 22.49 4.95
C VAL A 384 -5.95 21.24 4.07
N THR A 385 -7.04 20.90 3.36
CA THR A 385 -7.05 19.82 2.38
C THR A 385 -6.18 20.17 1.17
N SER A 386 -5.34 19.23 0.72
CA SER A 386 -4.49 19.36 -0.47
C SER A 386 -4.61 18.17 -1.43
N GLY A 387 -5.28 17.10 -1.01
CA GLY A 387 -5.46 15.87 -1.79
C GLY A 387 -6.88 15.30 -1.71
N GLY A 388 -7.12 14.23 -2.44
CA GLY A 388 -8.39 13.51 -2.43
C GLY A 388 -8.60 12.74 -1.13
N ARG A 389 -7.68 11.84 -0.77
CA ARG A 389 -7.61 11.24 0.56
C ARG A 389 -6.94 12.23 1.49
N VAL A 390 -7.60 12.61 2.55
CA VAL A 390 -7.20 13.76 3.41
C VAL A 390 -6.55 13.26 4.70
N LEU A 391 -7.25 12.42 5.45
CA LEU A 391 -6.79 11.83 6.71
C LEU A 391 -7.17 10.35 6.76
N ALA A 392 -6.33 9.55 7.41
CA ALA A 392 -6.65 8.18 7.78
C ALA A 392 -6.72 8.07 9.31
N ILE A 393 -7.84 7.64 9.81
CA ILE A 393 -8.09 7.46 11.24
C ILE A 393 -7.97 5.99 11.56
N THR A 394 -7.00 5.63 12.39
CA THR A 394 -6.70 4.24 12.73
C THR A 394 -6.91 3.99 14.22
N SER A 395 -7.70 3.00 14.55
CA SER A 395 -7.85 2.50 15.92
C SER A 395 -7.11 1.18 16.11
N ASN A 396 -6.59 0.97 17.32
CA ASN A 396 -6.15 -0.33 17.81
C ASN A 396 -7.02 -0.76 18.97
N SER A 397 -7.58 -1.96 18.88
CA SER A 397 -8.43 -2.53 19.92
C SER A 397 -7.96 -3.91 20.28
N PHE A 398 -7.74 -4.16 21.56
CA PHE A 398 -7.31 -5.46 22.05
C PHE A 398 -8.50 -6.39 22.22
N PRO A 399 -8.35 -7.66 21.88
CA PRO A 399 -9.37 -8.66 22.13
C PRO A 399 -9.59 -8.81 23.64
N PRO A 400 -10.86 -8.91 24.11
CA PRO A 400 -11.13 -9.14 25.52
C PRO A 400 -10.61 -10.52 25.96
N ALA A 401 -10.10 -10.61 27.18
CA ALA A 401 -9.60 -11.85 27.73
C ALA A 401 -10.73 -12.87 27.97
N GLY A 402 -10.45 -14.15 27.73
CA GLY A 402 -11.35 -15.25 28.11
C GLY A 402 -12.40 -15.65 27.07
N GLU A 403 -12.36 -15.10 25.87
CA GLU A 403 -13.22 -15.52 24.75
C GLU A 403 -12.44 -16.34 23.71
N GLY A 404 -13.16 -17.18 22.96
CA GLY A 404 -12.56 -17.86 21.80
C GLY A 404 -12.11 -16.84 20.74
N GLU A 405 -11.13 -17.21 19.93
CA GLU A 405 -10.42 -16.31 19.02
C GLU A 405 -11.35 -15.49 18.11
N ALA A 406 -12.34 -16.15 17.48
CA ALA A 406 -13.30 -15.49 16.58
C ALA A 406 -14.18 -14.45 17.29
N GLY A 407 -14.74 -14.79 18.46
CA GLY A 407 -15.57 -13.88 19.25
C GLY A 407 -14.77 -12.68 19.76
N SER A 408 -13.53 -12.89 20.10
CA SER A 408 -12.57 -11.90 20.56
C SER A 408 -12.24 -10.89 19.46
N TRP A 409 -11.97 -11.35 18.24
CA TRP A 409 -11.72 -10.48 17.08
C TRP A 409 -12.95 -9.65 16.69
N LYS A 410 -14.14 -10.27 16.67
CA LYS A 410 -15.38 -9.54 16.40
C LYS A 410 -15.53 -8.34 17.32
N LYS A 411 -15.39 -8.54 18.64
CA LYS A 411 -15.53 -7.45 19.62
C LYS A 411 -14.48 -6.36 19.44
N SER A 412 -13.22 -6.74 19.17
CA SER A 412 -12.17 -5.76 18.96
C SER A 412 -12.39 -4.93 17.68
N ILE A 413 -12.90 -5.54 16.60
CA ILE A 413 -13.26 -4.81 15.37
C ILE A 413 -14.44 -3.87 15.63
N VAL A 414 -15.49 -4.30 16.35
CA VAL A 414 -16.62 -3.44 16.71
C VAL A 414 -16.14 -2.24 17.52
N GLN A 415 -15.34 -2.45 18.56
CA GLN A 415 -14.76 -1.37 19.36
C GLN A 415 -13.86 -0.44 18.52
N GLY A 416 -13.07 -1.00 17.62
CA GLY A 416 -12.22 -0.24 16.69
C GLY A 416 -13.05 0.68 15.81
N ARG A 417 -14.15 0.18 15.27
CA ARG A 417 -15.11 0.98 14.49
C ARG A 417 -15.66 2.14 15.31
N GLU A 418 -16.19 1.86 16.50
CA GLU A 418 -16.74 2.90 17.39
C GLU A 418 -15.72 4.00 17.66
N THR A 419 -14.48 3.63 17.95
CA THR A 419 -13.37 4.55 18.23
C THR A 419 -13.02 5.40 17.00
N CYS A 420 -12.89 4.81 15.80
CA CYS A 420 -12.60 5.54 14.57
C CYS A 420 -13.71 6.52 14.21
N TYR A 421 -14.96 6.08 14.24
CA TYR A 421 -16.08 6.93 13.86
C TYR A 421 -16.34 8.06 14.87
N ALA A 422 -16.13 7.82 16.17
CA ALA A 422 -16.17 8.88 17.17
C ALA A 422 -15.11 9.97 16.92
N GLU A 423 -13.88 9.60 16.54
CA GLU A 423 -12.86 10.58 16.16
C GLU A 423 -13.20 11.30 14.85
N LEU A 424 -13.72 10.59 13.84
CA LEU A 424 -14.17 11.19 12.59
C LEU A 424 -15.30 12.22 12.76
N GLU A 425 -16.22 12.00 13.69
CA GLU A 425 -17.29 12.98 13.99
C GLU A 425 -16.73 14.27 14.63
N ASN A 426 -15.58 14.18 15.31
CA ASN A 426 -14.90 15.34 15.91
C ASN A 426 -14.04 16.11 14.91
N ILE A 427 -13.73 15.57 13.73
CA ILE A 427 -12.95 16.21 12.68
C ILE A 427 -13.93 16.81 11.65
N ASP A 428 -13.74 18.05 11.25
CA ASP A 428 -14.59 18.69 10.27
C ASP A 428 -13.81 19.47 9.20
N PHE A 429 -14.29 19.38 7.96
CA PHE A 429 -13.94 20.22 6.82
C PHE A 429 -15.04 20.15 5.75
N ASP A 430 -15.19 21.20 4.98
CA ASP A 430 -16.21 21.32 3.95
C ASP A 430 -16.10 20.22 2.89
N GLY A 431 -17.18 19.47 2.68
CA GLY A 431 -17.22 18.34 1.74
C GLY A 431 -16.60 17.05 2.25
N LYS A 432 -16.37 16.93 3.56
CA LYS A 432 -15.87 15.67 4.18
C LYS A 432 -16.78 14.50 3.84
N TYR A 433 -16.16 13.41 3.35
CA TYR A 433 -16.82 12.12 3.14
C TYR A 433 -15.98 10.96 3.65
N PHE A 434 -16.60 9.91 4.15
CA PHE A 434 -16.00 8.63 4.51
C PHE A 434 -17.05 7.51 4.48
N ARG A 435 -16.61 6.28 4.30
CA ARG A 435 -17.49 5.10 4.34
C ARG A 435 -17.81 4.72 5.79
N ARG A 436 -19.06 4.36 6.07
CA ARG A 436 -19.51 3.92 7.40
C ARG A 436 -19.54 2.40 7.57
N ASP A 437 -19.25 1.65 6.52
CA ASP A 437 -19.34 0.19 6.49
C ASP A 437 -18.01 -0.54 6.62
N ILE A 438 -16.86 0.17 6.78
CA ILE A 438 -15.55 -0.43 6.92
C ILE A 438 -15.53 -1.44 8.07
N GLY A 439 -15.16 -2.71 7.79
CA GLY A 439 -15.09 -3.81 8.76
C GLY A 439 -16.41 -4.55 9.01
N LEU A 440 -17.55 -4.09 8.46
CA LEU A 440 -18.84 -4.80 8.66
C LEU A 440 -18.89 -6.16 7.95
N ASP A 441 -18.26 -6.28 6.80
CA ASP A 441 -18.15 -7.54 6.07
C ASP A 441 -17.31 -8.57 6.83
N ILE A 442 -16.24 -8.13 7.50
CA ILE A 442 -15.42 -9.01 8.34
C ILE A 442 -16.21 -9.50 9.55
N ILE A 443 -16.99 -8.61 10.18
CA ILE A 443 -17.87 -9.00 11.29
C ILE A 443 -18.87 -10.06 10.83
N ARG A 444 -19.50 -9.88 9.66
CA ARG A 444 -20.44 -10.85 9.07
C ARG A 444 -19.74 -12.18 8.74
N TYR A 445 -18.51 -12.13 8.20
CA TYR A 445 -17.73 -13.34 7.93
C TYR A 445 -17.47 -14.16 9.19
N ILE A 446 -17.22 -13.52 10.34
CA ILE A 446 -17.02 -14.19 11.63
C ILE A 446 -18.33 -14.79 12.17
N GLU A 447 -19.45 -14.22 11.82
CA GLU A 447 -20.79 -14.68 12.25
C GLU A 447 -21.28 -15.92 11.47
N GLY A 448 -20.71 -16.25 10.30
CA GLY A 448 -21.07 -17.34 9.41
C GLY A 448 -22.04 -16.87 8.35
#